data_7fa4680eb65fc0fde20e30171d66679b
#
_entry.id   7fa4680eb65fc0fde20e30171d66679b
#
_cell.length_a   1.000
_cell.length_b   1.000
_cell.length_c   1.000
_cell.angle_alpha   90.00
_cell.angle_beta   90.00
_cell.angle_gamma   90.00
#
_symmetry.space_group_name_H-M   'P 1'
#
loop_
_entity.id
_entity.type
_entity.pdbx_description
1 polymer ?
#
loop_
_entity_poly.entity_id
_entity_poly.type
_entity_poly.pdbx_seq_one_letter_code
_entity_poly.pdbx_strand_id
1 'polypeptide(L)'
;MNARFKAVSRCSLAAVALLAVSACAPSGVSYNKEVQPILAKSCSECHAPGQKGFEASGLDTTSYQTLMKGGKFGQLVKPGNALSSSLNMLVEGRAHSSIHMPHGRAKLPDKDIETLKVWVNEGAKNN
;
A
#
# COMPACT_ATOMS: atom_id res chain seq x y z
N MET A 1 -9.28 24.60 -81.20
CA MET A 1 -9.65 23.30 -80.70
C MET A 1 -8.99 23.17 -79.29
N ASN A 2 -9.79 23.44 -78.26
CA ASN A 2 -9.26 23.56 -76.88
C ASN A 2 -9.83 22.44 -76.05
N ALA A 3 -8.98 21.44 -75.71
CA ALA A 3 -9.32 20.37 -74.81
C ALA A 3 -8.96 20.81 -73.38
N ARG A 4 -9.97 21.00 -72.51
CA ARG A 4 -9.82 21.30 -71.11
C ARG A 4 -9.72 19.97 -70.31
N PHE A 5 -8.56 19.67 -69.74
CA PHE A 5 -8.41 18.60 -68.79
C PHE A 5 -8.91 19.08 -67.44
N LYS A 6 -9.94 18.42 -66.93
CA LYS A 6 -10.39 18.56 -65.53
C LYS A 6 -9.56 17.63 -64.65
N ALA A 7 -8.73 18.19 -63.77
CA ALA A 7 -8.06 17.47 -62.73
C ALA A 7 -9.04 17.17 -61.61
N VAL A 8 -9.30 15.89 -61.35
CA VAL A 8 -10.07 15.41 -60.22
C VAL A 8 -9.11 15.18 -59.07
N SER A 9 -9.13 16.08 -58.10
CA SER A 9 -8.38 15.94 -56.86
C SER A 9 -9.09 14.91 -55.96
N ARG A 10 -8.47 13.75 -55.78
CA ARG A 10 -8.89 12.75 -54.78
C ARG A 10 -8.28 13.10 -53.43
N CYS A 11 -9.07 13.73 -52.55
CA CYS A 11 -8.72 13.84 -51.14
C CYS A 11 -8.88 12.47 -50.47
N SER A 12 -7.75 11.82 -50.23
CA SER A 12 -7.71 10.64 -49.38
C SER A 12 -7.74 11.07 -47.91
N LEU A 13 -8.88 10.88 -47.24
CA LEU A 13 -8.99 11.00 -45.80
C LEU A 13 -8.30 9.77 -45.18
N ALA A 14 -7.09 9.96 -44.67
CA ALA A 14 -6.45 8.98 -43.80
C ALA A 14 -7.06 9.11 -42.40
N ALA A 15 -7.92 8.16 -42.06
CA ALA A 15 -8.43 8.02 -40.68
C ALA A 15 -7.31 7.49 -39.78
N VAL A 16 -6.73 8.36 -38.97
CA VAL A 16 -5.80 7.99 -37.91
C VAL A 16 -6.61 7.42 -36.75
N ALA A 17 -6.67 6.10 -36.63
CA ALA A 17 -7.23 5.43 -35.45
C ALA A 17 -6.27 5.61 -34.27
N LEU A 18 -6.62 6.49 -33.31
CA LEU A 18 -5.95 6.56 -32.02
C LEU A 18 -6.32 5.30 -31.23
N LEU A 19 -5.40 4.35 -31.16
CA LEU A 19 -5.45 3.25 -30.20
C LEU A 19 -5.19 3.83 -28.81
N ALA A 20 -6.25 4.01 -28.02
CA ALA A 20 -6.14 4.30 -26.60
C ALA A 20 -5.58 3.06 -25.90
N VAL A 21 -4.28 3.03 -25.65
CA VAL A 21 -3.66 2.05 -24.78
C VAL A 21 -4.08 2.38 -23.35
N SER A 22 -5.12 1.71 -22.84
CA SER A 22 -5.45 1.71 -21.42
C SER A 22 -4.30 1.02 -20.69
N ALA A 23 -3.34 1.80 -20.21
CA ALA A 23 -2.34 1.32 -19.28
C ALA A 23 -3.08 0.94 -17.99
N CYS A 24 -3.32 -0.37 -17.77
CA CYS A 24 -3.58 -0.89 -16.45
C CYS A 24 -2.35 -0.57 -15.60
N ALA A 25 -2.37 0.54 -14.85
CA ALA A 25 -1.42 0.76 -13.79
C ALA A 25 -1.55 -0.43 -12.82
N PRO A 26 -0.45 -1.08 -12.42
CA PRO A 26 -0.53 -2.12 -11.40
C PRO A 26 -1.23 -1.50 -10.18
N SER A 27 -2.34 -2.09 -9.77
CA SER A 27 -3.01 -1.70 -8.54
C SER A 27 -2.03 -1.94 -7.40
N GLY A 28 -1.58 -0.87 -6.73
CA GLY A 28 -0.71 -0.98 -5.56
C GLY A 28 -1.36 -1.82 -4.46
N VAL A 29 -0.61 -2.12 -3.41
CA VAL A 29 -1.10 -2.93 -2.28
C VAL A 29 -2.33 -2.29 -1.65
N SER A 30 -3.42 -3.07 -1.55
CA SER A 30 -4.68 -2.62 -0.96
C SER A 30 -4.67 -2.81 0.55
N TYR A 31 -5.02 -1.74 1.29
CA TYR A 31 -5.20 -1.84 2.74
C TYR A 31 -6.28 -2.89 3.08
N ASN A 32 -7.47 -2.77 2.49
CA ASN A 32 -8.59 -3.62 2.85
C ASN A 32 -8.43 -5.09 2.46
N LYS A 33 -7.76 -5.36 1.33
CA LYS A 33 -7.63 -6.73 0.79
C LYS A 33 -6.39 -7.45 1.29
N GLU A 34 -5.31 -6.72 1.60
CA GLU A 34 -4.01 -7.33 1.86
C GLU A 34 -3.45 -6.94 3.24
N VAL A 35 -3.46 -5.68 3.61
CA VAL A 35 -2.86 -5.20 4.86
C VAL A 35 -3.73 -5.51 6.07
N GLN A 36 -5.01 -5.16 6.02
CA GLN A 36 -5.94 -5.37 7.13
C GLN A 36 -6.04 -6.85 7.55
N PRO A 37 -6.08 -7.85 6.65
CA PRO A 37 -6.03 -9.26 7.03
C PRO A 37 -4.74 -9.65 7.78
N ILE A 38 -3.59 -9.11 7.39
CA ILE A 38 -2.32 -9.33 8.10
C ILE A 38 -2.41 -8.77 9.52
N LEU A 39 -2.89 -7.53 9.67
CA LEU A 39 -3.04 -6.88 10.96
C LEU A 39 -4.04 -7.63 11.86
N ALA A 40 -5.18 -8.03 11.34
CA ALA A 40 -6.19 -8.77 12.07
C ALA A 40 -5.67 -10.11 12.60
N LYS A 41 -4.95 -10.86 11.77
CA LYS A 41 -4.38 -12.17 12.12
C LYS A 41 -3.22 -12.09 13.11
N SER A 42 -2.35 -11.09 12.97
CA SER A 42 -1.04 -11.11 13.60
C SER A 42 -0.82 -10.02 14.65
N CYS A 43 -1.66 -8.98 14.69
CA CYS A 43 -1.46 -7.80 15.53
C CYS A 43 -2.65 -7.55 16.46
N SER A 44 -3.90 -7.60 15.94
CA SER A 44 -5.08 -7.16 16.67
C SER A 44 -5.42 -8.02 17.89
N GLU A 45 -4.96 -9.26 17.94
CA GLU A 45 -5.12 -10.08 19.16
C GLU A 45 -4.48 -9.43 20.40
N CYS A 46 -3.38 -8.68 20.20
CA CYS A 46 -2.70 -7.96 21.28
C CYS A 46 -2.95 -6.45 21.22
N HIS A 47 -3.15 -5.89 20.02
CA HIS A 47 -3.29 -4.47 19.77
C HIS A 47 -4.71 -4.06 19.38
N ALA A 48 -5.70 -4.61 20.05
CA ALA A 48 -7.08 -4.12 20.06
C ALA A 48 -7.41 -3.52 21.43
N PRO A 49 -8.41 -2.62 21.54
CA PRO A 49 -8.84 -2.06 22.82
C PRO A 49 -9.09 -3.14 23.87
N GLY A 50 -8.53 -2.96 25.07
CA GLY A 50 -8.64 -3.93 26.18
C GLY A 50 -7.63 -5.08 26.14
N GLN A 51 -6.77 -5.14 25.14
CA GLN A 51 -5.70 -6.14 25.05
C GLN A 51 -4.36 -5.61 25.60
N LYS A 52 -3.49 -6.51 26.08
CA LYS A 52 -2.21 -6.16 26.73
C LYS A 52 -1.31 -5.25 25.88
N GLY A 53 -1.21 -5.49 24.58
CA GLY A 53 -0.42 -4.67 23.66
C GLY A 53 -0.98 -3.27 23.48
N PHE A 54 -2.32 -3.15 23.45
CA PHE A 54 -2.99 -1.85 23.45
C PHE A 54 -2.75 -1.10 24.76
N GLU A 55 -2.93 -1.76 25.91
CA GLU A 55 -2.70 -1.13 27.23
C GLU A 55 -1.26 -0.64 27.38
N ALA A 56 -0.28 -1.40 26.89
CA ALA A 56 1.13 -1.03 26.94
C ALA A 56 1.46 0.13 25.99
N SER A 57 1.01 0.09 24.76
CA SER A 57 1.45 0.98 23.68
C SER A 57 0.44 2.03 23.25
N GLY A 58 -0.84 1.86 23.58
CA GLY A 58 -1.93 2.69 23.07
C GLY A 58 -2.21 2.47 21.56
N LEU A 59 -1.54 1.49 20.94
CA LEU A 59 -1.73 1.20 19.52
C LEU A 59 -2.95 0.32 19.31
N ASP A 60 -3.85 0.76 18.46
CA ASP A 60 -5.01 0.01 17.98
C ASP A 60 -4.84 -0.30 16.49
N THR A 61 -4.80 -1.58 16.15
CA THR A 61 -4.62 -2.08 14.78
C THR A 61 -5.91 -2.57 14.14
N THR A 62 -7.07 -2.30 14.75
CA THR A 62 -8.36 -2.82 14.29
C THR A 62 -8.93 -2.06 13.09
N SER A 63 -8.48 -0.83 12.86
CA SER A 63 -8.90 0.00 11.73
C SER A 63 -7.73 0.79 11.12
N TYR A 64 -7.92 1.24 9.88
CA TYR A 64 -6.97 2.15 9.24
C TYR A 64 -6.75 3.43 10.05
N GLN A 65 -7.84 4.05 10.50
CA GLN A 65 -7.79 5.33 11.21
C GLN A 65 -7.01 5.24 12.52
N THR A 66 -7.25 4.18 13.30
CA THR A 66 -6.55 3.96 14.58
C THR A 66 -5.10 3.59 14.36
N LEU A 67 -4.79 2.76 13.36
CA LEU A 67 -3.42 2.43 12.98
C LEU A 67 -2.61 3.69 12.61
N MET A 68 -3.18 4.54 11.76
CA MET A 68 -2.50 5.75 11.28
C MET A 68 -2.38 6.83 12.36
N LYS A 69 -3.28 6.84 13.34
CA LYS A 69 -3.16 7.69 14.53
C LYS A 69 -1.91 7.35 15.35
N GLY A 70 -1.53 6.07 15.38
CA GLY A 70 -0.42 5.57 16.19
C GLY A 70 -0.80 5.39 17.66
N GLY A 71 0.20 5.35 18.53
CA GLY A 71 0.04 5.10 19.96
C GLY A 71 0.80 6.09 20.83
N LYS A 72 1.06 5.69 22.07
CA LYS A 72 1.79 6.49 23.09
C LYS A 72 3.18 6.92 22.64
N PHE A 73 3.80 6.17 21.73
CA PHE A 73 5.15 6.43 21.22
C PHE A 73 5.17 7.15 19.87
N GLY A 74 4.02 7.69 19.45
CA GLY A 74 3.87 8.43 18.19
C GLY A 74 3.31 7.58 17.06
N GLN A 75 3.45 8.12 15.84
CA GLN A 75 2.98 7.46 14.62
C GLN A 75 3.81 6.22 14.31
N LEU A 76 3.11 5.11 14.07
CA LEU A 76 3.72 3.84 13.71
C LEU A 76 4.07 3.75 12.21
N VAL A 77 3.25 4.36 11.39
CA VAL A 77 3.36 4.37 9.93
C VAL A 77 3.70 5.78 9.44
N LYS A 78 4.77 5.89 8.66
CA LYS A 78 5.16 7.11 7.94
C LYS A 78 4.91 6.88 6.45
N PRO A 79 3.80 7.39 5.88
CA PRO A 79 3.47 7.17 4.47
C PRO A 79 4.63 7.55 3.55
N GLY A 80 4.93 6.68 2.59
CA GLY A 80 6.04 6.84 1.65
C GLY A 80 7.42 6.45 2.19
N ASN A 81 7.53 6.01 3.46
CA ASN A 81 8.83 5.68 4.03
C ASN A 81 8.78 4.48 5.01
N ALA A 82 8.83 3.28 4.47
CA ALA A 82 8.86 2.06 5.26
C ALA A 82 10.14 1.93 6.11
N LEU A 83 11.27 2.46 5.63
CA LEU A 83 12.54 2.37 6.36
C LEU A 83 12.46 3.08 7.71
N SER A 84 11.76 4.21 7.81
CA SER A 84 11.60 5.00 9.03
C SER A 84 10.27 4.76 9.74
N SER A 85 9.42 3.87 9.23
CA SER A 85 8.18 3.44 9.89
C SER A 85 8.47 2.42 10.96
N SER A 86 8.03 2.70 12.20
CA SER A 86 8.21 1.77 13.33
C SER A 86 7.49 0.44 13.08
N LEU A 87 6.37 0.43 12.37
CA LEU A 87 5.70 -0.80 11.95
C LEU A 87 6.69 -1.75 11.26
N ASN A 88 7.32 -1.27 10.19
CA ASN A 88 8.25 -2.08 9.41
C ASN A 88 9.50 -2.45 10.22
N MET A 89 10.05 -1.49 10.98
CA MET A 89 11.21 -1.71 11.82
C MET A 89 10.99 -2.87 12.80
N LEU A 90 9.81 -2.94 13.42
CA LEU A 90 9.48 -3.94 14.44
C LEU A 90 9.24 -5.33 13.82
N VAL A 91 8.50 -5.42 12.71
CA VAL A 91 8.19 -6.72 12.07
C VAL A 91 9.35 -7.28 11.26
N GLU A 92 10.25 -6.44 10.76
CA GLU A 92 11.48 -6.83 10.06
C GLU A 92 12.58 -7.26 11.03
N GLY A 93 12.43 -7.00 12.33
CA GLY A 93 13.45 -7.28 13.35
C GLY A 93 14.64 -6.32 13.30
N ARG A 94 14.45 -5.09 12.82
CA ARG A 94 15.49 -4.04 12.79
C ARG A 94 15.59 -3.24 14.09
N ALA A 95 14.63 -3.44 15.00
CA ALA A 95 14.66 -2.89 16.36
C ALA A 95 15.40 -3.84 17.33
N HIS A 96 15.54 -3.43 18.60
CA HIS A 96 16.08 -4.31 19.63
C HIS A 96 15.16 -5.53 19.83
N SER A 97 15.73 -6.71 20.06
CA SER A 97 15.00 -7.97 20.12
C SER A 97 13.86 -8.01 21.16
N SER A 98 13.99 -7.23 22.25
CA SER A 98 12.97 -7.13 23.30
C SER A 98 11.65 -6.48 22.83
N ILE A 99 11.65 -5.80 21.69
CA ILE A 99 10.47 -5.12 21.15
C ILE A 99 10.11 -5.58 19.73
N HIS A 100 10.68 -6.70 19.26
CA HIS A 100 10.27 -7.30 17.99
C HIS A 100 8.79 -7.66 18.01
N MET A 101 8.13 -7.51 16.86
CA MET A 101 6.72 -7.89 16.69
C MET A 101 6.58 -8.98 15.62
N PRO A 102 5.67 -9.92 15.81
CA PRO A 102 4.79 -10.16 16.97
C PRO A 102 5.56 -10.58 18.21
N HIS A 103 5.30 -9.94 19.37
CA HIS A 103 6.05 -10.21 20.61
C HIS A 103 5.79 -11.62 21.13
N GLY A 104 6.86 -12.36 21.44
CA GLY A 104 6.76 -13.72 21.96
C GLY A 104 6.22 -14.76 20.97
N ARG A 105 6.16 -14.44 19.68
CA ARG A 105 5.68 -15.30 18.59
C ARG A 105 6.71 -15.42 17.47
N ALA A 106 6.45 -16.35 16.56
CA ALA A 106 7.24 -16.46 15.33
C ALA A 106 7.13 -15.16 14.49
N LYS A 107 8.22 -14.82 13.83
CA LYS A 107 8.26 -13.73 12.84
C LYS A 107 7.14 -13.92 11.80
N LEU A 108 6.61 -12.82 11.28
CA LEU A 108 5.69 -12.85 10.16
C LEU A 108 6.33 -13.54 8.94
N PRO A 109 5.53 -14.19 8.09
CA PRO A 109 6.00 -14.64 6.78
C PRO A 109 6.63 -13.48 5.99
N ASP A 110 7.70 -13.76 5.27
CA ASP A 110 8.42 -12.72 4.51
C ASP A 110 7.51 -12.03 3.47
N LYS A 111 6.54 -12.75 2.91
CA LYS A 111 5.51 -12.17 2.05
C LYS A 111 4.67 -11.11 2.75
N ASP A 112 4.25 -11.35 3.98
CA ASP A 112 3.43 -10.41 4.74
C ASP A 112 4.25 -9.17 5.13
N ILE A 113 5.52 -9.36 5.50
CA ILE A 113 6.46 -8.26 5.75
C ILE A 113 6.64 -7.40 4.51
N GLU A 114 6.85 -8.02 3.34
CA GLU A 114 7.02 -7.28 2.09
C GLU A 114 5.73 -6.55 1.68
N THR A 115 4.55 -7.16 1.88
CA THR A 115 3.26 -6.50 1.65
C THR A 115 3.13 -5.24 2.49
N LEU A 116 3.41 -5.30 3.78
CA LEU A 116 3.40 -4.12 4.67
C LEU A 116 4.39 -3.05 4.22
N LYS A 117 5.57 -3.44 3.79
CA LYS A 117 6.62 -2.54 3.33
C LYS A 117 6.24 -1.84 2.03
N VAL A 118 5.72 -2.57 1.05
CA VAL A 118 5.26 -2.00 -0.23
C VAL A 118 4.10 -1.04 0.02
N TRP A 119 3.10 -1.44 0.82
CA TRP A 119 1.98 -0.59 1.17
C TRP A 119 2.42 0.75 1.78
N VAL A 120 3.35 0.71 2.73
CA VAL A 120 3.86 1.94 3.36
C VAL A 120 4.59 2.80 2.34
N ASN A 121 5.46 2.23 1.49
CA ASN A 121 6.22 2.96 0.47
C ASN A 121 5.31 3.58 -0.61
N GLU A 122 4.17 2.96 -0.91
CA GLU A 122 3.15 3.48 -1.82
C GLU A 122 2.25 4.56 -1.20
N GLY A 123 2.55 4.99 0.02
CA GLY A 123 1.87 6.07 0.70
C GLY A 123 0.84 5.63 1.74
N ALA A 124 0.84 4.36 2.12
CA ALA A 124 -0.04 3.79 3.15
C ALA A 124 -1.52 4.15 2.93
N LYS A 125 -2.03 3.94 1.72
CA LYS A 125 -3.38 4.36 1.31
C LYS A 125 -4.46 3.50 1.98
N ASN A 126 -5.62 4.13 2.24
CA ASN A 126 -6.83 3.45 2.67
C ASN A 126 -7.67 3.07 1.44
N ASN A 127 -7.41 1.94 0.82
CA ASN A 127 -7.98 1.51 -0.46
C ASN A 127 -8.45 0.04 -0.45
#